data_fa6a597432d6949a216f10d4c5c635bb
#
_entry.id   fa6a597432d6949a216f10d4c5c635bb
#
_cell.length_a   1.000
_cell.length_b   1.000
_cell.length_c   1.000
_cell.angle_alpha   90.00
_cell.angle_beta   90.00
_cell.angle_gamma   90.00
#
_symmetry.space_group_name_H-M   'P 1'
#
loop_
_entity.id
_entity.type
_entity.pdbx_description
1 polymer ?
#
loop_
_entity_poly.entity_id
_entity_poly.type
_entity_poly.pdbx_seq_one_letter_code
_entity_poly.pdbx_strand_id
1 'polypeptide(L)'
;MSRVGLVLAECYANTCFAEAVARNLGLEVKVHHTYKMGREKVIKKAEKVLRNLRGDEHILIFIDYEIGPSRKYIDVNFELQAMYGDKLHVGVFKRDERLIAIIFDPNIEGFLCKVTGRYCDEDERKMLKRGSLEEVCRELQEVVGVEFNKIINDITNTLREIHVE
;
A
#
# COMPACT_ATOMS: atom_id res chain seq x y z
N MET A 1 -7.70 15.75 -14.92
CA MET A 1 -7.09 14.44 -14.71
C MET A 1 -6.04 14.53 -13.61
N SER A 2 -6.28 13.85 -12.52
CA SER A 2 -5.29 13.77 -11.45
C SER A 2 -4.31 12.64 -11.78
N ARG A 3 -3.04 12.85 -11.57
CA ARG A 3 -2.04 11.83 -11.81
C ARG A 3 -1.17 11.62 -10.57
N VAL A 4 -0.57 10.45 -10.49
CA VAL A 4 0.28 10.11 -9.36
C VAL A 4 1.72 10.58 -9.64
N GLY A 5 2.26 11.36 -8.72
CA GLY A 5 3.62 11.86 -8.81
C GLY A 5 4.63 11.06 -7.99
N LEU A 6 4.16 10.34 -6.97
CA LEU A 6 5.04 9.59 -6.07
C LEU A 6 4.30 8.38 -5.50
N VAL A 7 5.00 7.25 -5.43
CA VAL A 7 4.49 6.04 -4.75
C VAL A 7 5.56 5.58 -3.76
N LEU A 8 5.16 5.42 -2.50
CA LEU A 8 6.03 4.94 -1.42
C LEU A 8 5.45 3.67 -0.81
N ALA A 9 6.31 2.76 -0.39
CA ALA A 9 5.89 1.52 0.25
C ALA A 9 6.82 1.16 1.41
N GLU A 10 6.24 0.54 2.45
CA GLU A 10 6.92 0.26 3.72
C GLU A 10 7.91 -0.90 3.67
N CYS A 11 7.58 -1.98 2.97
CA CYS A 11 8.39 -3.19 2.90
C CYS A 11 8.29 -3.82 1.51
N TYR A 12 8.99 -4.94 1.29
CA TYR A 12 8.98 -5.60 -0.03
C TYR A 12 7.60 -6.07 -0.46
N ALA A 13 6.85 -6.71 0.43
CA ALA A 13 5.51 -7.19 0.08
C ALA A 13 4.58 -6.02 -0.26
N ASN A 14 4.59 -4.95 0.54
CA ASN A 14 3.86 -3.72 0.24
C ASN A 14 4.30 -3.13 -1.11
N THR A 15 5.60 -3.15 -1.39
CA THR A 15 6.16 -2.64 -2.65
C THR A 15 5.66 -3.43 -3.84
N CYS A 16 5.53 -4.76 -3.71
CA CYS A 16 4.98 -5.59 -4.79
C CYS A 16 3.54 -5.21 -5.13
N PHE A 17 2.72 -4.98 -4.13
CA PHE A 17 1.36 -4.48 -4.33
C PHE A 17 1.37 -3.09 -4.98
N ALA A 18 2.24 -2.21 -4.49
CA ALA A 18 2.36 -0.86 -5.02
C ALA A 18 2.76 -0.84 -6.50
N GLU A 19 3.74 -1.67 -6.89
CA GLU A 19 4.16 -1.78 -8.27
C GLU A 19 3.05 -2.32 -9.18
N ALA A 20 2.32 -3.33 -8.71
CA ALA A 20 1.23 -3.91 -9.48
C ALA A 20 0.07 -2.92 -9.67
N VAL A 21 -0.29 -2.18 -8.62
CA VAL A 21 -1.31 -1.14 -8.71
C VAL A 21 -0.86 -0.02 -9.65
N ALA A 22 0.40 0.41 -9.55
CA ALA A 22 0.96 1.42 -10.43
C ALA A 22 0.88 1.00 -11.91
N ARG A 23 1.23 -0.25 -12.22
CA ARG A 23 1.10 -0.79 -13.58
C ARG A 23 -0.35 -0.77 -14.06
N ASN A 24 -1.28 -1.17 -13.19
CA ASN A 24 -2.72 -1.17 -13.53
C ASN A 24 -3.24 0.24 -13.81
N LEU A 25 -2.71 1.24 -13.11
CA LEU A 25 -3.06 2.64 -13.35
C LEU A 25 -2.34 3.23 -14.59
N GLY A 26 -1.48 2.45 -15.25
CA GLY A 26 -0.73 2.92 -16.41
C GLY A 26 0.38 3.91 -16.05
N LEU A 27 0.90 3.84 -14.83
CA LEU A 27 1.89 4.78 -14.34
C LEU A 27 3.31 4.34 -14.69
N GLU A 28 4.11 5.28 -15.14
CA GLU A 28 5.55 5.10 -15.34
C GLU A 28 6.35 5.58 -14.13
N VAL A 29 5.69 5.68 -12.99
CA VAL A 29 6.30 6.19 -11.76
C VAL A 29 7.08 5.08 -11.08
N LYS A 30 8.31 5.39 -10.70
CA LYS A 30 9.10 4.47 -9.89
C LYS A 30 8.53 4.39 -8.48
N VAL A 31 8.25 3.16 -8.02
CA VAL A 31 7.86 2.94 -6.64
C VAL A 31 9.13 2.98 -5.77
N HIS A 32 9.14 3.90 -4.82
CA HIS A 32 10.22 3.99 -3.85
C HIS A 32 9.90 3.06 -2.67
N HIS A 33 10.57 1.92 -2.61
CA HIS A 33 10.47 1.07 -1.43
C HIS A 33 11.41 1.60 -0.36
N THR A 34 10.95 1.55 0.85
CA THR A 34 11.69 2.11 1.98
C THR A 34 12.14 1.00 2.89
N TYR A 35 12.95 0.10 2.35
CA TYR A 35 13.39 -1.15 2.98
C TYR A 35 13.78 -1.00 4.47
N LYS A 36 14.38 0.13 4.84
CA LYS A 36 14.79 0.42 6.22
C LYS A 36 13.92 1.49 6.89
N MET A 37 12.84 1.90 6.24
CA MET A 37 11.96 2.93 6.79
C MET A 37 10.69 2.28 7.29
N GLY A 38 10.42 2.44 8.55
CA GLY A 38 9.14 2.03 9.10
C GLY A 38 8.01 2.93 8.61
N ARG A 39 6.80 2.53 8.94
CA ARG A 39 5.56 3.23 8.58
C ARG A 39 5.60 4.72 8.88
N GLU A 40 6.14 5.11 10.04
CA GLU A 40 6.24 6.52 10.45
C GLU A 40 7.07 7.35 9.47
N LYS A 41 8.19 6.80 9.02
CA LYS A 41 9.07 7.50 8.08
C LYS A 41 8.45 7.62 6.69
N VAL A 42 7.69 6.60 6.26
CA VAL A 42 6.94 6.65 4.99
C VAL A 42 5.93 7.79 5.03
N ILE A 43 5.15 7.87 6.10
CA ILE A 43 4.14 8.92 6.27
C ILE A 43 4.80 10.30 6.31
N LYS A 44 5.87 10.47 7.09
CA LYS A 44 6.59 11.75 7.18
C LYS A 44 7.18 12.19 5.86
N LYS A 45 7.74 11.25 5.09
CA LYS A 45 8.29 11.56 3.77
C LYS A 45 7.17 11.98 2.81
N ALA A 46 6.05 11.28 2.84
CA ALA A 46 4.89 11.64 2.01
C ALA A 46 4.38 13.04 2.33
N GLU A 47 4.23 13.37 3.61
CA GLU A 47 3.79 14.71 4.04
C GLU A 47 4.78 15.81 3.63
N LYS A 48 6.07 15.52 3.73
CA LYS A 48 7.11 16.47 3.32
C LYS A 48 7.04 16.75 1.82
N VAL A 49 6.90 15.72 1.01
CA VAL A 49 6.76 15.88 -0.45
C VAL A 49 5.46 16.59 -0.79
N LEU A 50 4.37 16.27 -0.08
CA LEU A 50 3.06 16.87 -0.29
C LEU A 50 3.09 18.41 -0.17
N ARG A 51 3.86 18.95 0.77
CA ARG A 51 3.99 20.41 0.96
C ARG A 51 4.56 21.12 -0.25
N ASN A 52 5.35 20.40 -1.06
CA ASN A 52 6.01 20.95 -2.24
C ASN A 52 5.35 20.50 -3.53
N LEU A 53 4.31 19.67 -3.43
CA LEU A 53 3.61 19.13 -4.59
C LEU A 53 2.72 20.21 -5.21
N ARG A 54 2.76 20.31 -6.54
CA ARG A 54 1.98 21.30 -7.28
C ARG A 54 0.85 20.63 -8.05
N GLY A 55 -0.23 21.38 -8.25
CA GLY A 55 -1.35 20.96 -9.06
C GLY A 55 -2.15 19.82 -8.45
N ASP A 56 -2.57 18.92 -9.28
CA ASP A 56 -3.44 17.79 -8.93
C ASP A 56 -2.72 16.45 -8.82
N GLU A 57 -1.40 16.47 -8.70
CA GLU A 57 -0.63 15.24 -8.52
C GLU A 57 -0.97 14.58 -7.18
N HIS A 58 -1.04 13.25 -7.19
CA HIS A 58 -1.31 12.46 -5.99
C HIS A 58 -0.06 11.75 -5.50
N ILE A 59 -0.04 11.47 -4.20
CA ILE A 59 0.95 10.61 -3.56
C ILE A 59 0.22 9.38 -3.04
N LEU A 60 0.70 8.20 -3.41
CA LEU A 60 0.20 6.94 -2.88
C LEU A 60 1.21 6.35 -1.91
N ILE A 61 0.74 5.91 -0.74
CA ILE A 61 1.58 5.17 0.22
C ILE A 61 0.93 3.82 0.53
N PHE A 62 1.76 2.78 0.64
CA PHE A 62 1.34 1.43 0.96
C PHE A 62 1.97 1.03 2.29
N ILE A 63 1.16 0.90 3.32
CA ILE A 63 1.62 0.74 4.70
C ILE A 63 0.80 -0.32 5.46
N ASP A 64 1.35 -0.78 6.58
CA ASP A 64 0.69 -1.69 7.49
C ASP A 64 -0.01 -0.93 8.63
N TYR A 65 -1.06 -1.53 9.19
CA TYR A 65 -1.90 -0.90 10.21
C TYR A 65 -1.67 -1.50 11.61
N GLU A 66 -0.41 -1.74 11.94
CA GLU A 66 -0.06 -2.32 13.24
C GLU A 66 -0.35 -1.37 14.39
N ILE A 67 -0.69 -1.94 15.55
CA ILE A 67 -0.97 -1.20 16.79
C ILE A 67 0.25 -0.35 17.16
N GLY A 68 0.00 0.88 17.60
CA GLY A 68 1.04 1.81 18.03
C GLY A 68 0.70 3.25 17.70
N PRO A 69 1.65 4.19 17.95
CA PRO A 69 1.42 5.62 17.69
C PRO A 69 1.05 5.95 16.25
N SER A 70 1.64 5.24 15.29
CA SER A 70 1.34 5.46 13.85
C SER A 70 -0.10 5.12 13.51
N ARG A 71 -0.67 4.07 14.13
CA ARG A 71 -2.06 3.70 13.92
C ARG A 71 -3.00 4.82 14.39
N LYS A 72 -2.72 5.38 15.56
CA LYS A 72 -3.49 6.51 16.08
C LYS A 72 -3.40 7.73 15.16
N TYR A 73 -2.22 7.99 14.65
CA TYR A 73 -1.99 9.07 13.71
C TYR A 73 -2.84 8.87 12.43
N ILE A 74 -2.87 7.67 11.91
CA ILE A 74 -3.67 7.32 10.73
C ILE A 74 -5.15 7.54 11.01
N ASP A 75 -5.65 7.04 12.14
CA ASP A 75 -7.07 7.14 12.51
C ASP A 75 -7.52 8.59 12.63
N VAL A 76 -6.66 9.46 13.15
CA VAL A 76 -6.99 10.89 13.34
C VAL A 76 -6.89 11.66 12.03
N ASN A 77 -5.92 11.36 11.17
CA ASN A 77 -5.56 12.20 10.04
C ASN A 77 -6.04 11.71 8.67
N PHE A 78 -6.54 10.47 8.58
CA PHE A 78 -7.05 9.92 7.34
C PHE A 78 -8.52 9.54 7.47
N GLU A 79 -9.27 9.78 6.42
CA GLU A 79 -10.62 9.25 6.30
C GLU A 79 -10.53 7.88 5.63
N LEU A 80 -10.99 6.84 6.33
CA LEU A 80 -10.79 5.45 5.93
C LEU A 80 -12.03 4.85 5.27
N GLN A 81 -11.84 4.19 4.14
CA GLN A 81 -12.84 3.37 3.48
C GLN A 81 -12.39 1.92 3.59
N ALA A 82 -13.19 1.09 4.26
CA ALA A 82 -12.87 -0.32 4.47
C ALA A 82 -13.14 -1.16 3.23
N MET A 83 -12.28 -2.14 3.01
CA MET A 83 -12.42 -3.19 1.99
C MET A 83 -12.09 -4.53 2.65
N TYR A 84 -12.60 -5.62 2.08
CA TYR A 84 -12.34 -6.97 2.61
C TYR A 84 -12.70 -7.10 4.11
N GLY A 85 -13.85 -6.54 4.51
CA GLY A 85 -14.33 -6.64 5.89
C GLY A 85 -13.35 -6.05 6.91
N ASP A 86 -12.92 -4.81 6.71
CA ASP A 86 -11.98 -4.07 7.56
C ASP A 86 -10.53 -4.61 7.57
N LYS A 87 -10.15 -5.45 6.62
CA LYS A 87 -8.78 -5.98 6.54
C LYS A 87 -7.88 -5.16 5.64
N LEU A 88 -8.47 -4.30 4.83
CA LEU A 88 -7.77 -3.37 3.95
C LEU A 88 -8.51 -2.04 4.00
N HIS A 89 -7.78 -0.94 4.06
CA HIS A 89 -8.38 0.39 4.04
C HIS A 89 -7.74 1.25 2.96
N VAL A 90 -8.55 2.03 2.30
CA VAL A 90 -8.08 3.13 1.47
C VAL A 90 -8.34 4.41 2.26
N GLY A 91 -7.28 5.12 2.62
CA GLY A 91 -7.36 6.32 3.44
C GLY A 91 -7.03 7.56 2.64
N VAL A 92 -7.84 8.60 2.79
CA VAL A 92 -7.58 9.92 2.20
C VAL A 92 -7.18 10.88 3.32
N PHE A 93 -6.03 11.54 3.15
CA PHE A 93 -5.53 12.48 4.14
C PHE A 93 -6.48 13.66 4.29
N LYS A 94 -6.92 13.93 5.52
CA LYS A 94 -7.96 14.94 5.76
C LYS A 94 -7.51 16.36 5.45
N ARG A 95 -6.22 16.65 5.60
CA ARG A 95 -5.66 17.98 5.34
C ARG A 95 -5.35 18.25 3.88
N ASP A 96 -5.23 17.19 3.07
CA ASP A 96 -4.95 17.31 1.64
C ASP A 96 -5.30 16.01 0.94
N GLU A 97 -6.34 16.02 0.14
CA GLU A 97 -6.88 14.84 -0.56
C GLU A 97 -5.90 14.20 -1.55
N ARG A 98 -4.79 14.88 -1.86
CA ARG A 98 -3.80 14.34 -2.80
C ARG A 98 -2.93 13.24 -2.19
N LEU A 99 -2.93 13.08 -0.87
CA LEU A 99 -2.23 11.97 -0.20
C LEU A 99 -3.22 10.86 0.12
N ILE A 100 -2.96 9.69 -0.45
CA ILE A 100 -3.81 8.51 -0.30
C ILE A 100 -2.97 7.34 0.20
N ALA A 101 -3.50 6.65 1.21
CA ALA A 101 -2.85 5.49 1.83
C ALA A 101 -3.62 4.21 1.54
N ILE A 102 -2.90 3.18 1.13
CA ILE A 102 -3.42 1.81 1.06
C ILE A 102 -2.87 1.11 2.30
N ILE A 103 -3.76 0.64 3.16
CA ILE A 103 -3.42 0.22 4.52
C ILE A 103 -3.86 -1.22 4.74
N PHE A 104 -2.91 -2.11 5.03
CA PHE A 104 -3.16 -3.54 5.28
C PHE A 104 -3.30 -3.80 6.78
N ASP A 105 -4.39 -4.42 7.20
CA ASP A 105 -4.72 -4.63 8.61
C ASP A 105 -4.64 -6.12 8.99
N PRO A 106 -3.87 -6.47 10.01
CA PRO A 106 -3.00 -5.64 10.86
C PRO A 106 -1.66 -5.32 10.18
N ASN A 107 -1.27 -6.12 9.23
CA ASN A 107 -0.12 -5.97 8.35
C ASN A 107 -0.38 -6.76 7.09
N ILE A 108 0.52 -6.71 6.12
CA ILE A 108 0.31 -7.36 4.84
C ILE A 108 0.23 -8.88 4.97
N GLU A 109 1.04 -9.49 5.81
CA GLU A 109 1.00 -10.93 6.04
C GLU A 109 -0.31 -11.36 6.68
N GLY A 110 -0.75 -10.65 7.70
CA GLY A 110 -2.02 -10.90 8.37
C GLY A 110 -3.22 -10.71 7.45
N PHE A 111 -3.18 -9.68 6.61
CA PHE A 111 -4.17 -9.45 5.58
C PHE A 111 -4.24 -10.65 4.60
N LEU A 112 -3.10 -11.06 4.08
CA LEU A 112 -3.04 -12.19 3.15
C LEU A 112 -3.53 -13.48 3.80
N CYS A 113 -3.17 -13.72 5.07
CA CYS A 113 -3.66 -14.88 5.80
C CYS A 113 -5.19 -14.91 5.85
N LYS A 114 -5.81 -13.80 6.23
CA LYS A 114 -7.27 -13.71 6.36
C LYS A 114 -8.01 -13.82 5.04
N VAL A 115 -7.43 -13.28 3.98
CA VAL A 115 -8.10 -13.20 2.67
C VAL A 115 -7.80 -14.43 1.80
N THR A 116 -6.57 -14.93 1.83
CA THR A 116 -6.12 -15.99 0.91
C THR A 116 -5.81 -17.32 1.60
N GLY A 117 -5.71 -17.34 2.93
CA GLY A 117 -5.28 -18.51 3.68
C GLY A 117 -3.78 -18.80 3.59
N ARG A 118 -3.01 -17.92 2.97
CA ARG A 118 -1.55 -18.06 2.83
C ARG A 118 -0.84 -17.08 3.76
N TYR A 119 0.39 -17.43 4.15
CA TYR A 119 1.21 -16.63 5.06
C TYR A 119 0.60 -16.51 6.46
N CYS A 120 -0.02 -17.60 6.93
CA CYS A 120 -0.61 -17.65 8.27
C CYS A 120 0.38 -18.06 9.35
N ASP A 121 1.41 -18.83 8.99
CA ASP A 121 2.45 -19.25 9.94
C ASP A 121 3.76 -18.49 9.72
N GLU A 122 4.63 -18.55 10.73
CA GLU A 122 5.92 -17.86 10.74
C GLU A 122 6.83 -18.31 9.59
N ASP A 123 6.88 -19.62 9.31
CA ASP A 123 7.76 -20.15 8.27
C ASP A 123 7.37 -19.65 6.89
N GLU A 124 6.08 -19.62 6.60
CA GLU A 124 5.58 -19.12 5.33
C GLU A 124 5.80 -17.60 5.23
N ARG A 125 5.58 -16.86 6.32
CA ARG A 125 5.79 -15.39 6.34
C ARG A 125 7.24 -15.01 6.07
N LYS A 126 8.20 -15.83 6.48
CA LYS A 126 9.62 -15.58 6.21
C LYS A 126 9.92 -15.52 4.71
N MET A 127 9.13 -16.18 3.88
CA MET A 127 9.31 -16.14 2.42
C MET A 127 9.12 -14.73 1.85
N LEU A 128 8.34 -13.88 2.52
CA LEU A 128 8.12 -12.49 2.12
C LEU A 128 9.24 -11.55 2.58
N LYS A 129 10.20 -12.05 3.33
CA LYS A 129 11.31 -11.26 3.89
C LYS A 129 12.69 -11.74 3.40
N ARG A 130 12.72 -12.69 2.47
CA ARG A 130 13.97 -13.29 1.97
C ARG A 130 14.31 -12.81 0.58
N GLY A 131 15.59 -12.55 0.37
CA GLY A 131 16.12 -12.27 -0.95
C GLY A 131 15.84 -10.86 -1.43
N SER A 132 15.66 -10.75 -2.73
CA SER A 132 15.43 -9.47 -3.39
C SER A 132 13.95 -9.14 -3.48
N LEU A 133 13.64 -7.89 -3.82
CA LEU A 133 12.28 -7.46 -4.11
C LEU A 133 11.65 -8.33 -5.22
N GLU A 134 12.41 -8.63 -6.28
CA GLU A 134 11.92 -9.46 -7.38
C GLU A 134 11.53 -10.86 -6.94
N GLU A 135 12.30 -11.44 -6.03
CA GLU A 135 12.02 -12.77 -5.48
C GLU A 135 10.75 -12.76 -4.64
N VAL A 136 10.53 -11.73 -3.83
CA VAL A 136 9.32 -11.59 -3.02
C VAL A 136 8.10 -11.40 -3.93
N CYS A 137 8.19 -10.59 -4.95
CA CYS A 137 7.09 -10.37 -5.89
C CYS A 137 6.74 -11.64 -6.67
N ARG A 138 7.75 -12.42 -7.06
CA ARG A 138 7.53 -13.71 -7.71
C ARG A 138 6.84 -14.68 -6.78
N GLU A 139 7.29 -14.77 -5.52
CA GLU A 139 6.67 -15.60 -4.49
C GLU A 139 5.18 -15.28 -4.34
N LEU A 140 4.82 -14.00 -4.22
CA LEU A 140 3.44 -13.59 -4.10
C LEU A 140 2.61 -14.01 -5.32
N GLN A 141 3.13 -13.80 -6.52
CA GLN A 141 2.41 -14.16 -7.74
C GLN A 141 2.22 -15.66 -7.88
N GLU A 142 3.23 -16.45 -7.55
CA GLU A 142 3.16 -17.91 -7.65
C GLU A 142 2.26 -18.54 -6.59
N VAL A 143 2.34 -18.04 -5.37
CA VAL A 143 1.62 -18.62 -4.22
C VAL A 143 0.20 -18.11 -4.12
N VAL A 144 -0.02 -16.83 -4.26
CA VAL A 144 -1.35 -16.20 -4.15
C VAL A 144 -2.10 -16.23 -5.49
N GLY A 145 -1.37 -16.06 -6.59
CA GLY A 145 -1.92 -16.28 -7.94
C GLY A 145 -3.08 -15.37 -8.29
N VAL A 146 -4.20 -15.98 -8.65
CA VAL A 146 -5.41 -15.28 -9.11
C VAL A 146 -5.92 -14.28 -8.07
N GLU A 147 -5.86 -14.63 -6.78
CA GLU A 147 -6.32 -13.74 -5.71
C GLU A 147 -5.47 -12.48 -5.60
N PHE A 148 -4.16 -12.59 -5.86
CA PHE A 148 -3.28 -11.43 -5.91
C PHE A 148 -3.77 -10.42 -6.95
N ASN A 149 -4.04 -10.90 -8.17
CA ASN A 149 -4.53 -10.05 -9.25
C ASN A 149 -5.90 -9.43 -8.92
N LYS A 150 -6.77 -10.19 -8.28
CA LYS A 150 -8.08 -9.70 -7.86
C LYS A 150 -7.95 -8.56 -6.85
N ILE A 151 -7.09 -8.72 -5.85
CA ILE A 151 -6.84 -7.69 -4.84
C ILE A 151 -6.30 -6.41 -5.51
N ILE A 152 -5.33 -6.57 -6.41
CA ILE A 152 -4.76 -5.46 -7.16
C ILE A 152 -5.84 -4.73 -7.97
N ASN A 153 -6.71 -5.46 -8.64
CA ASN A 153 -7.80 -4.86 -9.41
C ASN A 153 -8.80 -4.12 -8.52
N ASP A 154 -9.14 -4.69 -7.37
CA ASP A 154 -10.06 -4.05 -6.43
C ASP A 154 -9.48 -2.75 -5.88
N ILE A 155 -8.20 -2.73 -5.52
CA ILE A 155 -7.51 -1.50 -5.09
C ILE A 155 -7.50 -0.47 -6.21
N THR A 156 -7.14 -0.88 -7.42
CA THR A 156 -7.06 0.00 -8.59
C THR A 156 -8.43 0.64 -8.87
N ASN A 157 -9.49 -0.17 -8.85
CA ASN A 157 -10.85 0.32 -9.10
C ASN A 157 -11.30 1.32 -8.02
N THR A 158 -10.97 1.04 -6.76
CA THR A 158 -11.29 1.97 -5.66
C THR A 158 -10.55 3.29 -5.83
N LEU A 159 -9.28 3.26 -6.24
CA LEU A 159 -8.52 4.48 -6.51
C LEU A 159 -9.14 5.29 -7.65
N ARG A 160 -9.60 4.62 -8.71
CA ARG A 160 -10.28 5.30 -9.84
C ARG A 160 -11.59 5.94 -9.42
N GLU A 161 -12.34 5.30 -8.52
CA GLU A 161 -13.59 5.85 -7.99
C GLU A 161 -13.38 7.15 -7.22
N ILE A 162 -12.22 7.32 -6.60
CA ILE A 162 -11.85 8.57 -5.91
C ILE A 162 -10.97 9.47 -6.79
N HIS A 163 -11.03 9.27 -8.10
CA HIS A 163 -10.38 10.12 -9.11
C HIS A 163 -8.86 10.11 -9.13
N VAL A 164 -8.24 8.99 -8.74
CA VAL A 164 -6.81 8.76 -8.92
C VAL A 164 -6.59 7.98 -10.20
N GLU A 165 -5.82 8.54 -11.09
CA GLU A 165 -5.47 7.92 -12.37
C GLU A 165 -3.97 8.01 -12.64
#